data_fcdef2a4920cfd0ee7513c274eb72b14
#
_entry.id   fcdef2a4920cfd0ee7513c274eb72b14
#
_cell.length_a   1.000
_cell.length_b   1.000
_cell.length_c   1.000
_cell.angle_alpha   90.00
_cell.angle_beta   90.00
_cell.angle_gamma   90.00
#
_symmetry.space_group_name_H-M   'P 1'
#
loop_
_entity.id
_entity.type
_entity.pdbx_description
1 polymer ?
#
loop_
_entity_poly.entity_id
_entity_poly.type
_entity_poly.pdbx_seq_one_letter_code
_entity_poly.pdbx_strand_id
1 'polypeptide(L)'
;MVLAAQAHNNRKKRQEKKASKPNVLEAKTENQKNYIRSIIENDVVFCTGPSGSGKSFIAAGIAAQKLLKDEIDTIIVTRPLVCTGRDLGSLPGELNEKIKPYLQPMEENLRYFLGRDRFGMYFNQRRIRFEPLETMRGSTFHESYMILDEAQNCTLEQIKMFVTRMGKHSK
;
A
#
# COMPACT_ATOMS: atom_id res chain seq x y z
N MET A 1 -23.95 -37.54 -13.52
CA MET A 1 -23.89 -36.06 -13.68
C MET A 1 -24.18 -35.27 -12.39
N VAL A 2 -25.09 -35.67 -11.52
CA VAL A 2 -25.47 -34.91 -10.29
C VAL A 2 -24.34 -34.81 -9.27
N LEU A 3 -23.53 -35.85 -9.07
CA LEU A 3 -22.40 -35.84 -8.09
C LEU A 3 -21.25 -34.88 -8.47
N ALA A 4 -20.99 -34.68 -9.76
CA ALA A 4 -19.97 -33.75 -10.23
C ALA A 4 -20.38 -32.28 -10.00
N ALA A 5 -21.67 -31.97 -10.18
CA ALA A 5 -22.24 -30.65 -9.93
C ALA A 5 -22.23 -30.28 -8.42
N GLN A 6 -22.52 -31.27 -7.56
CA GLN A 6 -22.43 -31.08 -6.10
C GLN A 6 -21.01 -30.89 -5.61
N ALA A 7 -20.01 -31.60 -6.16
CA ALA A 7 -18.60 -31.42 -5.83
C ALA A 7 -18.08 -30.05 -6.29
N HIS A 8 -18.52 -29.56 -7.45
CA HIS A 8 -18.18 -28.22 -7.95
C HIS A 8 -18.79 -27.11 -7.09
N ASN A 9 -20.05 -27.26 -6.67
CA ASN A 9 -20.74 -26.31 -5.80
C ASN A 9 -20.16 -26.29 -4.39
N ASN A 10 -19.71 -27.43 -3.85
CA ASN A 10 -19.02 -27.51 -2.57
C ASN A 10 -17.60 -26.93 -2.63
N ARG A 11 -16.89 -27.03 -3.75
CA ARG A 11 -15.62 -26.34 -3.98
C ARG A 11 -15.81 -24.83 -4.07
N LYS A 12 -16.81 -24.32 -4.78
CA LYS A 12 -17.17 -22.90 -4.80
C LYS A 12 -17.52 -22.39 -3.40
N LYS A 13 -18.41 -23.07 -2.67
CA LYS A 13 -18.77 -22.69 -1.29
C LYS A 13 -17.57 -22.75 -0.31
N ARG A 14 -16.58 -23.64 -0.52
CA ARG A 14 -15.33 -23.67 0.24
C ARG A 14 -14.38 -22.52 -0.15
N GLN A 15 -14.39 -22.08 -1.40
CA GLN A 15 -13.64 -20.91 -1.86
C GLN A 15 -14.30 -19.62 -1.39
N GLU A 16 -15.62 -19.51 -1.39
CA GLU A 16 -16.38 -18.38 -0.85
C GLU A 16 -16.25 -18.27 0.69
N LYS A 17 -16.17 -19.39 1.43
CA LYS A 17 -15.86 -19.40 2.88
C LYS A 17 -14.41 -19.06 3.21
N LYS A 18 -13.52 -18.98 2.24
CA LYS A 18 -12.16 -18.45 2.34
C LYS A 18 -12.02 -17.01 1.85
N ALA A 19 -13.08 -16.20 1.86
CA ALA A 19 -12.90 -14.77 1.93
C ALA A 19 -12.05 -14.50 3.18
N SER A 20 -10.76 -14.33 2.98
CA SER A 20 -9.79 -14.26 4.10
C SER A 20 -10.21 -13.10 4.99
N LYS A 21 -10.52 -13.40 6.25
CA LYS A 21 -10.75 -12.34 7.23
C LYS A 21 -9.56 -11.39 7.18
N PRO A 22 -9.78 -10.07 7.26
CA PRO A 22 -8.67 -9.12 7.35
C PRO A 22 -7.75 -9.53 8.50
N ASN A 23 -6.45 -9.54 8.26
CA ASN A 23 -5.50 -9.76 9.31
C ASN A 23 -5.39 -8.50 10.18
N VAL A 24 -5.27 -8.69 11.48
CA VAL A 24 -5.09 -7.58 12.42
C VAL A 24 -3.60 -7.26 12.51
N LEU A 25 -3.28 -5.96 12.54
CA LEU A 25 -1.92 -5.51 12.80
C LEU A 25 -1.60 -5.66 14.29
N GLU A 26 -0.54 -6.39 14.59
CA GLU A 26 -0.02 -6.56 15.94
C GLU A 26 1.43 -6.11 16.02
N ALA A 27 1.74 -5.23 16.98
CA ALA A 27 3.11 -4.83 17.26
C ALA A 27 3.84 -5.94 18.04
N LYS A 28 4.99 -6.35 17.52
CA LYS A 28 5.83 -7.39 18.13
C LYS A 28 6.91 -6.82 19.05
N THR A 29 7.24 -5.54 18.92
CA THR A 29 8.28 -4.86 19.69
C THR A 29 7.79 -3.51 20.20
N GLU A 30 8.45 -2.96 21.22
CA GLU A 30 8.13 -1.63 21.75
C GLU A 30 8.33 -0.53 20.71
N ASN A 31 9.39 -0.61 19.89
CA ASN A 31 9.61 0.33 18.80
C ASN A 31 8.48 0.32 17.76
N GLN A 32 7.92 -0.85 17.46
CA GLN A 32 6.76 -0.96 16.58
C GLN A 32 5.51 -0.33 17.20
N LYS A 33 5.29 -0.48 18.51
CA LYS A 33 4.19 0.20 19.22
C LYS A 33 4.34 1.72 19.17
N ASN A 34 5.56 2.21 19.41
CA ASN A 34 5.87 3.64 19.32
C ASN A 34 5.64 4.18 17.91
N TYR A 35 6.04 3.43 16.88
CA TYR A 35 5.78 3.80 15.48
C TYR A 35 4.28 3.84 15.18
N ILE A 36 3.50 2.85 15.59
CA ILE A 36 2.04 2.84 15.45
C ILE A 36 1.43 4.07 16.13
N ARG A 37 1.84 4.37 17.38
CA ARG A 37 1.38 5.54 18.12
C ARG A 37 1.71 6.83 17.36
N SER A 38 2.95 6.98 16.88
CA SER A 38 3.36 8.15 16.10
C SER A 38 2.50 8.35 14.86
N ILE A 39 2.17 7.25 14.14
CA ILE A 39 1.27 7.33 12.99
C ILE A 39 -0.13 7.78 13.41
N ILE A 40 -0.65 7.34 14.55
CA ILE A 40 -2.00 7.71 15.00
C ILE A 40 -2.05 9.21 15.36
N GLU A 41 -1.03 9.69 16.05
CA GLU A 41 -1.00 11.02 16.67
C GLU A 41 -0.55 12.15 15.71
N ASN A 42 0.10 11.83 14.60
CA ASN A 42 0.68 12.84 13.70
C ASN A 42 0.21 12.67 12.26
N ASP A 43 0.13 13.77 11.52
CA ASP A 43 -0.24 13.77 10.10
C ASP A 43 0.91 13.32 9.21
N VAL A 44 2.16 13.64 9.58
CA VAL A 44 3.38 13.25 8.86
C VAL A 44 4.32 12.51 9.79
N VAL A 45 4.76 11.33 9.40
CA VAL A 45 5.68 10.50 10.18
C VAL A 45 6.84 10.02 9.31
N PHE A 46 8.06 10.25 9.78
CA PHE A 46 9.26 9.67 9.21
C PHE A 46 9.70 8.48 10.05
N CYS A 47 9.79 7.32 9.43
CA CYS A 47 10.23 6.09 10.09
C CYS A 47 11.58 5.64 9.55
N THR A 48 12.58 5.57 10.40
CA THR A 48 13.92 5.06 10.07
C THR A 48 14.19 3.76 10.83
N GLY A 49 15.06 2.94 10.31
CA GLY A 49 15.45 1.69 10.97
C GLY A 49 15.95 0.63 9.99
N PRO A 50 16.54 -0.47 10.49
CA PRO A 50 17.12 -1.51 9.66
C PRO A 50 16.08 -2.21 8.79
N SER A 51 16.57 -2.89 7.74
CA SER A 51 15.71 -3.75 6.91
C SER A 51 15.06 -4.84 7.76
N GLY A 52 13.86 -5.26 7.40
CA GLY A 52 13.11 -6.31 8.13
C GLY A 52 12.50 -5.88 9.47
N SER A 53 12.65 -4.61 9.90
CA SER A 53 12.05 -4.12 11.16
C SER A 53 10.53 -3.92 11.10
N GLY A 54 9.90 -4.09 9.93
CA GLY A 54 8.45 -4.01 9.76
C GLY A 54 7.91 -2.63 9.41
N LYS A 55 8.75 -1.65 9.01
CA LYS A 55 8.32 -0.27 8.69
C LYS A 55 7.18 -0.23 7.67
N SER A 56 7.42 -0.77 6.48
CA SER A 56 6.44 -0.79 5.38
C SER A 56 5.22 -1.67 5.71
N PHE A 57 5.43 -2.77 6.45
CA PHE A 57 4.35 -3.65 6.90
C PHE A 57 3.39 -2.93 7.85
N ILE A 58 3.92 -2.20 8.84
CA ILE A 58 3.09 -1.43 9.80
C ILE A 58 2.34 -0.31 9.10
N ALA A 59 3.01 0.45 8.21
CA ALA A 59 2.36 1.51 7.45
C ALA A 59 1.20 0.96 6.61
N ALA A 60 1.41 -0.15 5.89
CA ALA A 60 0.37 -0.82 5.11
C ALA A 60 -0.77 -1.35 5.99
N GLY A 61 -0.46 -1.89 7.19
CA GLY A 61 -1.46 -2.41 8.12
C GLY A 61 -2.39 -1.32 8.64
N ILE A 62 -1.83 -0.17 9.04
CA ILE A 62 -2.65 0.97 9.50
C ILE A 62 -3.47 1.55 8.34
N ALA A 63 -2.88 1.73 7.17
CA ALA A 63 -3.60 2.20 5.98
C ALA A 63 -4.78 1.28 5.64
N ALA A 64 -4.55 -0.03 5.64
CA ALA A 64 -5.60 -1.02 5.39
C ALA A 64 -6.72 -0.96 6.43
N GLN A 65 -6.39 -0.83 7.73
CA GLN A 65 -7.39 -0.71 8.80
C GLN A 65 -8.23 0.55 8.66
N LYS A 66 -7.59 1.69 8.32
CA LYS A 66 -8.31 2.95 8.09
C LYS A 66 -9.24 2.86 6.88
N LEU A 67 -8.78 2.26 5.78
CA LEU A 67 -9.60 2.05 4.59
C LEU A 67 -10.79 1.12 4.86
N LEU A 68 -10.61 0.05 5.66
CA LEU A 68 -11.67 -0.87 6.06
C LEU A 68 -12.75 -0.23 6.93
N LYS A 69 -12.38 0.81 7.68
CA LYS A 69 -13.28 1.58 8.55
C LYS A 69 -13.88 2.80 7.86
N ASP A 70 -13.56 3.00 6.57
CA ASP A 70 -13.93 4.21 5.82
C ASP A 70 -13.48 5.52 6.51
N GLU A 71 -12.34 5.48 7.25
CA GLU A 71 -11.69 6.66 7.84
C GLU A 71 -10.87 7.43 6.80
N ILE A 72 -10.61 6.81 5.64
CA ILE A 72 -9.95 7.39 4.48
C ILE A 72 -10.60 6.86 3.21
N ASP A 73 -10.54 7.64 2.14
CA ASP A 73 -11.06 7.23 0.84
C ASP A 73 -10.05 6.44 0.03
N THR A 74 -8.77 6.80 0.14
CA THR A 74 -7.74 6.28 -0.76
C THR A 74 -6.43 5.98 -0.02
N ILE A 75 -5.80 4.88 -0.37
CA ILE A 75 -4.39 4.59 -0.06
C ILE A 75 -3.57 4.92 -1.30
N ILE A 76 -2.56 5.77 -1.15
CA ILE A 76 -1.62 6.12 -2.21
C ILE A 76 -0.23 5.64 -1.81
N VAL A 77 0.34 4.77 -2.62
CA VAL A 77 1.69 4.24 -2.41
C VAL A 77 2.59 4.74 -3.52
N THR A 78 3.70 5.31 -3.14
CA THR A 78 4.75 5.71 -4.07
C THR A 78 6.12 5.23 -3.57
N ARG A 79 7.04 5.11 -4.50
CA ARG A 79 8.43 4.76 -4.25
C ARG A 79 9.29 5.46 -5.29
N PRO A 80 10.44 6.02 -4.91
CA PRO A 80 11.37 6.57 -5.89
C PRO A 80 11.90 5.44 -6.79
N LEU A 81 11.95 5.72 -8.08
CA LEU A 81 12.49 4.78 -9.05
C LEU A 81 14.00 4.95 -9.08
N VAL A 82 14.70 4.13 -8.33
CA VAL A 82 16.17 4.12 -8.37
C VAL A 82 16.61 3.27 -9.55
N CYS A 83 17.02 3.95 -10.61
CA CYS A 83 17.65 3.28 -11.74
C CYS A 83 19.07 2.86 -11.35
N THR A 84 19.26 1.62 -10.94
CA THR A 84 20.60 1.02 -10.80
C THR A 84 21.20 0.82 -12.20
N GLY A 85 21.79 1.87 -12.78
CA GLY A 85 22.61 1.80 -13.97
C GLY A 85 21.90 1.67 -15.34
N ARG A 86 20.57 1.63 -15.40
CA ARG A 86 19.79 1.70 -16.64
C ARG A 86 18.62 2.65 -16.46
N ASP A 87 18.47 3.60 -17.38
CA ASP A 87 17.30 4.46 -17.42
C ASP A 87 16.00 3.64 -17.55
N LEU A 88 14.95 4.01 -16.82
CA LEU A 88 13.61 3.42 -16.97
C LEU A 88 13.12 3.42 -18.43
N GLY A 89 13.62 4.37 -19.25
CA GLY A 89 13.40 4.41 -20.70
C GLY A 89 13.89 3.18 -21.44
N SER A 90 14.91 2.48 -20.93
CA SER A 90 15.50 1.30 -21.56
C SER A 90 14.79 -0.02 -21.25
N LEU A 91 13.84 -0.04 -20.31
CA LEU A 91 13.05 -1.24 -20.02
C LEU A 91 11.87 -1.33 -21.01
N PRO A 92 11.59 -2.50 -21.61
CA PRO A 92 10.41 -2.69 -22.46
C PRO A 92 9.10 -2.63 -21.65
N GLY A 93 8.01 -2.15 -22.27
CA GLY A 93 6.69 -2.09 -21.68
C GLY A 93 6.24 -0.68 -21.26
N GLU A 94 4.97 -0.55 -20.91
CA GLU A 94 4.40 0.68 -20.38
C GLU A 94 4.94 1.01 -18.99
N LEU A 95 4.89 2.29 -18.59
CA LEU A 95 5.43 2.79 -17.31
C LEU A 95 4.91 1.96 -16.11
N ASN A 96 3.64 1.62 -16.11
CA ASN A 96 3.00 0.84 -15.04
C ASN A 96 3.55 -0.60 -14.94
N GLU A 97 3.92 -1.22 -16.05
CA GLU A 97 4.52 -2.55 -16.07
C GLU A 97 5.95 -2.53 -15.52
N LYS A 98 6.68 -1.48 -15.84
CA LYS A 98 8.06 -1.27 -15.37
C LYS A 98 8.14 -1.04 -13.85
N ILE A 99 7.13 -0.39 -13.27
CA ILE A 99 7.07 -0.03 -11.84
C ILE A 99 6.57 -1.19 -10.99
N LYS A 100 5.75 -2.07 -11.53
CA LYS A 100 5.08 -3.15 -10.80
C LYS A 100 6.01 -3.99 -9.92
N PRO A 101 7.21 -4.43 -10.34
CA PRO A 101 8.12 -5.19 -9.49
C PRO A 101 8.58 -4.42 -8.25
N TYR A 102 8.72 -3.10 -8.35
CA TYR A 102 9.18 -2.25 -7.23
C TYR A 102 8.08 -2.02 -6.18
N LEU A 103 6.83 -2.09 -6.59
CA LEU A 103 5.66 -1.88 -5.72
C LEU A 103 5.08 -3.18 -5.16
N GLN A 104 5.51 -4.34 -5.69
CA GLN A 104 5.02 -5.65 -5.29
C GLN A 104 5.11 -5.90 -3.76
N PRO A 105 6.19 -5.56 -3.04
CA PRO A 105 6.25 -5.80 -1.59
C PRO A 105 5.16 -5.05 -0.81
N MET A 106 4.84 -3.82 -1.22
CA MET A 106 3.75 -3.05 -0.59
C MET A 106 2.38 -3.60 -0.97
N GLU A 107 2.20 -4.02 -2.22
CA GLU A 107 0.99 -4.71 -2.68
C GLU A 107 0.74 -5.98 -1.86
N GLU A 108 1.77 -6.79 -1.62
CA GLU A 108 1.67 -8.00 -0.81
C GLU A 108 1.27 -7.69 0.63
N ASN A 109 1.85 -6.65 1.25
CA ASN A 109 1.47 -6.19 2.57
C ASN A 109 0.00 -5.75 2.63
N LEU A 110 -0.47 -4.97 1.67
CA LEU A 110 -1.87 -4.54 1.61
C LEU A 110 -2.82 -5.73 1.38
N ARG A 111 -2.44 -6.67 0.51
CA ARG A 111 -3.20 -7.92 0.29
C ARG A 111 -3.28 -8.79 1.54
N TYR A 112 -2.22 -8.81 2.34
CA TYR A 112 -2.20 -9.53 3.61
C TYR A 112 -3.25 -8.99 4.59
N PHE A 113 -3.35 -7.67 4.72
CA PHE A 113 -4.28 -7.04 5.67
C PHE A 113 -5.72 -6.97 5.15
N LEU A 114 -5.93 -6.71 3.87
CA LEU A 114 -7.27 -6.57 3.28
C LEU A 114 -7.89 -7.91 2.85
N GLY A 115 -7.06 -8.91 2.56
CA GLY A 115 -7.46 -10.11 1.83
C GLY A 115 -7.52 -9.84 0.32
N ARG A 116 -7.37 -10.91 -0.49
CA ARG A 116 -7.27 -10.81 -1.96
C ARG A 116 -8.48 -10.14 -2.61
N ASP A 117 -9.67 -10.53 -2.18
CA ASP A 117 -10.92 -10.08 -2.82
C ASP A 117 -11.16 -8.58 -2.57
N ARG A 118 -10.99 -8.13 -1.30
CA ARG A 118 -11.15 -6.72 -0.96
C ARG A 118 -10.06 -5.85 -1.57
N PHE A 119 -8.81 -6.33 -1.57
CA PHE A 119 -7.73 -5.61 -2.26
C PHE A 119 -8.08 -5.42 -3.74
N GLY A 120 -8.51 -6.48 -4.45
CA GLY A 120 -8.91 -6.39 -5.85
C GLY A 120 -10.06 -5.42 -6.08
N MET A 121 -11.08 -5.46 -5.21
CA MET A 121 -12.21 -4.53 -5.26
C MET A 121 -11.75 -3.07 -5.10
N TYR A 122 -10.98 -2.75 -4.04
CA TYR A 122 -10.50 -1.40 -3.77
C TYR A 122 -9.53 -0.90 -4.84
N PHE A 123 -8.69 -1.79 -5.37
CA PHE A 123 -7.79 -1.45 -6.48
C PHE A 123 -8.56 -1.08 -7.75
N ASN A 124 -9.57 -1.88 -8.13
CA ASN A 124 -10.42 -1.61 -9.29
C ASN A 124 -11.25 -0.32 -9.11
N GLN A 125 -11.65 0.00 -7.88
CA GLN A 125 -12.33 1.25 -7.52
C GLN A 125 -11.39 2.45 -7.39
N ARG A 126 -10.08 2.28 -7.63
CA ARG A 126 -9.03 3.28 -7.44
C ARG A 126 -8.92 3.81 -6.00
N ARG A 127 -9.42 3.06 -5.02
CA ARG A 127 -9.23 3.32 -3.59
C ARG A 127 -7.85 2.85 -3.10
N ILE A 128 -7.11 2.07 -3.88
CA ILE A 128 -5.69 1.77 -3.71
C ILE A 128 -5.00 2.16 -5.01
N ARG A 129 -4.02 3.04 -4.91
CA ARG A 129 -3.29 3.57 -6.07
C ARG A 129 -1.80 3.43 -5.84
N PHE A 130 -1.11 2.94 -6.85
CA PHE A 130 0.34 2.95 -6.92
C PHE A 130 0.75 4.00 -7.95
N GLU A 131 1.36 5.07 -7.48
CA GLU A 131 1.69 6.24 -8.30
C GLU A 131 3.21 6.40 -8.36
N PRO A 132 3.81 6.57 -9.55
CA PRO A 132 5.17 7.03 -9.63
C PRO A 132 5.32 8.39 -8.94
N LEU A 133 6.39 8.58 -8.17
CA LEU A 133 6.61 9.83 -7.46
C LEU A 133 6.62 11.04 -8.40
N GLU A 134 7.18 10.86 -9.58
CA GLU A 134 7.31 11.89 -10.63
C GLU A 134 5.96 12.36 -11.17
N THR A 135 4.95 11.49 -11.20
CA THR A 135 3.61 11.80 -11.72
C THR A 135 2.70 12.49 -10.71
N MET A 136 3.11 12.56 -9.44
CA MET A 136 2.31 13.18 -8.38
C MET A 136 2.34 14.72 -8.42
N ARG A 137 3.26 15.31 -9.20
CA ARG A 137 3.38 16.78 -9.32
C ARG A 137 2.08 17.41 -9.82
N GLY A 138 1.62 18.45 -9.12
CA GLY A 138 0.36 19.15 -9.46
C GLY A 138 -0.91 18.49 -8.91
N SER A 139 -0.83 17.28 -8.39
CA SER A 139 -1.97 16.62 -7.73
C SER A 139 -2.12 17.10 -6.29
N THR A 140 -3.34 17.00 -5.74
CA THR A 140 -3.62 17.13 -4.31
C THR A 140 -4.51 15.96 -3.90
N PHE A 141 -4.11 15.26 -2.84
CA PHE A 141 -4.79 14.06 -2.37
C PHE A 141 -5.53 14.39 -1.06
N HIS A 142 -6.85 14.32 -1.09
CA HIS A 142 -7.71 14.51 0.07
C HIS A 142 -8.16 13.17 0.62
N GLU A 143 -8.52 13.10 1.90
CA GLU A 143 -9.03 11.90 2.58
C GLU A 143 -8.15 10.67 2.30
N SER A 144 -6.83 10.88 2.23
CA SER A 144 -5.89 9.89 1.71
C SER A 144 -4.83 9.50 2.72
N TYR A 145 -4.47 8.23 2.73
CA TYR A 145 -3.28 7.74 3.42
C TYR A 145 -2.13 7.56 2.43
N MET A 146 -1.12 8.40 2.54
CA MET A 146 -0.02 8.47 1.59
C MET A 146 1.22 7.78 2.15
N ILE A 147 1.79 6.86 1.42
CA ILE A 147 3.00 6.11 1.80
C ILE A 147 4.10 6.36 0.77
N LEU A 148 5.21 6.96 1.21
CA LEU A 148 6.45 7.02 0.46
C LEU A 148 7.40 5.95 1.00
N ASP A 149 7.50 4.83 0.30
CA ASP A 149 8.41 3.74 0.66
C ASP A 149 9.81 4.00 0.10
N GLU A 150 10.87 3.51 0.77
CA GLU A 150 12.28 3.70 0.41
C GLU A 150 12.69 5.18 0.24
N ALA A 151 12.16 6.05 1.10
CA ALA A 151 12.38 7.49 1.05
C ALA A 151 13.87 7.92 1.13
N GLN A 152 14.76 7.06 1.62
CA GLN A 152 16.21 7.32 1.64
C GLN A 152 16.81 7.44 0.22
N ASN A 153 16.08 6.98 -0.79
CA ASN A 153 16.50 7.10 -2.19
C ASN A 153 15.93 8.36 -2.87
N CYS A 154 15.20 9.20 -2.13
CA CYS A 154 14.66 10.46 -2.63
C CYS A 154 15.62 11.62 -2.41
N THR A 155 15.58 12.61 -3.30
CA THR A 155 16.14 13.93 -3.02
C THR A 155 15.24 14.70 -2.06
N LEU A 156 15.77 15.77 -1.45
CA LEU A 156 14.98 16.65 -0.58
C LEU A 156 13.80 17.28 -1.34
N GLU A 157 14.00 17.66 -2.58
CA GLU A 157 12.95 18.22 -3.45
C GLU A 157 11.82 17.21 -3.72
N GLN A 158 12.18 15.94 -3.91
CA GLN A 158 11.19 14.87 -4.08
C GLN A 158 10.37 14.64 -2.80
N ILE A 159 11.01 14.63 -1.63
CA ILE A 159 10.30 14.51 -0.34
C ILE A 159 9.40 15.73 -0.13
N LYS A 160 9.90 16.94 -0.36
CA LYS A 160 9.11 18.18 -0.28
C LYS A 160 7.92 18.14 -1.25
N MET A 161 8.15 17.72 -2.47
CA MET A 161 7.09 17.57 -3.47
C MET A 161 6.02 16.60 -2.98
N PHE A 162 6.40 15.42 -2.46
CA PHE A 162 5.47 14.42 -1.94
C PHE A 162 4.63 14.96 -0.78
N VAL A 163 5.27 15.52 0.26
CA VAL A 163 4.56 16.03 1.45
C VAL A 163 3.59 17.15 1.09
N THR A 164 3.94 18.02 0.13
CA THR A 164 3.07 19.12 -0.32
C THR A 164 1.88 18.65 -1.18
N ARG A 165 1.74 17.36 -1.47
CA ARG A 165 0.55 16.78 -2.14
C ARG A 165 -0.56 16.43 -1.15
N MET A 166 -0.28 16.44 0.15
CA MET A 166 -1.29 16.14 1.17
C MET A 166 -2.37 17.21 1.15
N GLY A 167 -3.61 16.77 0.97
CA GLY A 167 -4.80 17.59 1.05
C GLY A 167 -5.49 17.48 2.41
N LYS A 168 -6.73 17.95 2.49
CA LYS A 168 -7.50 17.90 3.73
C LYS A 168 -7.71 16.44 4.18
N HIS A 169 -7.63 16.22 5.49
CA HIS A 169 -7.86 14.93 6.14
C HIS A 169 -6.99 13.79 5.61
N SER A 170 -5.80 14.13 5.08
CA SER A 170 -4.81 13.16 4.62
C SER A 170 -3.68 12.99 5.63
N LYS A 171 -3.03 11.84 5.52
CA LYS A 171 -1.94 11.47 6.42
C LYS A 171 -0.78 10.91 5.61
#